data_942f7bf8f5988ccaa83c07f9be58886c
#
_entry.id   942f7bf8f5988ccaa83c07f9be58886c
#
_cell.length_a   1.000
_cell.length_b   1.000
_cell.length_c   1.000
_cell.angle_alpha   90.00
_cell.angle_beta   90.00
_cell.angle_gamma   90.00
#
_symmetry.space_group_name_H-M   'P 1'
#
loop_
_entity.id
_entity.type
_entity.pdbx_description
1 polymer ?
#
loop_
_entity_poly.entity_id
_entity_poly.type
_entity_poly.pdbx_seq_one_letter_code
_entity_poly.pdbx_strand_id
1 'polypeptide(L)'
;MFDGLCEYEMIRMRNIMERQALFQSLDMEDVKSELTPSRPKHVPSSRGLASVKKVTEVLPPRKSARLAGGLVPDIDRFVPLVEEPEEDNIASLEDLSIKDAFVRAEDEEFVIRTKKLLFDLKFEPKTRHDSTFTPSPSFSDLDWSLSQLTITDDLVAKVVPDRIFSVSLHPGDTRLVCAVAGKVGHVGLWDIMTRDDRFSNGVHLYQPHTRPVNTMNWDQADTSRLVTTSYDGTSRVLDCGLGQWRMLYGEKQYLENGGWTSCHAQQSPNTWLISQGNTGSVVLVDTRVGWELPSTTMKCFERLNPKSLSVHPKQPNVYLTGTNKGGCFIFDIRMARDSSLMTPVSELSGHSRSLSSCVFSRDTGDQVATLASEDKLRLYDTSYLDTPVISPQCAVRHNNQTGRWLTPLRLTWHPARPGVLVCGSMMRPRQIEVWDTEGGDLRPAAQLTGEALGSVTSIVDIHPTRDVIVGGNSSGRCHVFMPAE
;
A
#
# COMPACT_ATOMS: atom_id res chain seq x y z
N MET A 1 -15.98 46.39 -7.61
CA MET A 1 -16.65 45.67 -6.52
C MET A 1 -15.80 44.43 -6.06
N PHE A 2 -14.45 44.61 -5.96
CA PHE A 2 -13.53 43.54 -5.57
C PHE A 2 -12.42 44.02 -4.63
N ASP A 3 -12.61 45.18 -3.99
CA ASP A 3 -11.65 45.72 -3.03
C ASP A 3 -11.74 44.95 -1.72
N GLY A 4 -10.73 44.17 -1.42
CA GLY A 4 -10.57 43.44 -0.15
C GLY A 4 -10.38 41.95 -0.23
N LEU A 5 -10.37 41.32 -1.42
CA LEU A 5 -10.14 39.90 -1.59
C LEU A 5 -8.66 39.60 -1.83
N CYS A 6 -8.15 38.52 -1.25
CA CYS A 6 -6.78 38.07 -1.53
C CYS A 6 -6.68 37.49 -2.95
N GLU A 7 -5.47 37.41 -3.49
CA GLU A 7 -5.20 36.92 -4.86
C GLU A 7 -5.80 35.50 -5.10
N TYR A 8 -5.74 34.66 -4.12
CA TYR A 8 -6.33 33.31 -4.16
C TYR A 8 -7.86 33.33 -4.28
N GLU A 9 -8.53 34.24 -3.58
CA GLU A 9 -10.00 34.39 -3.65
C GLU A 9 -10.44 34.97 -4.99
N MET A 10 -9.66 35.86 -5.59
CA MET A 10 -9.91 36.36 -6.93
C MET A 10 -9.78 35.26 -8.01
N ILE A 11 -8.76 34.42 -7.92
CA ILE A 11 -8.59 33.26 -8.80
C ILE A 11 -9.75 32.28 -8.63
N ARG A 12 -10.14 32.01 -7.40
CA ARG A 12 -11.29 31.13 -7.10
C ARG A 12 -12.60 31.64 -7.67
N MET A 13 -12.87 32.94 -7.55
CA MET A 13 -14.07 33.57 -8.12
C MET A 13 -14.07 33.51 -9.65
N ARG A 14 -12.92 33.78 -10.28
CA ARG A 14 -12.78 33.67 -11.74
C ARG A 14 -13.11 32.26 -12.22
N ASN A 15 -12.54 31.22 -11.58
CA ASN A 15 -12.80 29.84 -11.93
C ASN A 15 -14.27 29.42 -11.71
N ILE A 16 -14.96 29.99 -10.73
CA ILE A 16 -16.39 29.77 -10.50
C ILE A 16 -17.20 30.41 -11.64
N MET A 17 -16.89 31.65 -12.04
CA MET A 17 -17.58 32.33 -13.14
C MET A 17 -17.36 31.64 -14.47
N GLU A 18 -16.14 31.19 -14.77
CA GLU A 18 -15.82 30.44 -15.99
C GLU A 18 -16.59 29.11 -16.05
N ARG A 19 -16.69 28.39 -14.96
CA ARG A 19 -17.51 27.17 -14.88
C ARG A 19 -19.00 27.45 -15.06
N GLN A 20 -19.51 28.49 -14.45
CA GLN A 20 -20.92 28.88 -14.63
C GLN A 20 -21.23 29.29 -16.09
N ALA A 21 -20.34 30.04 -16.74
CA ALA A 21 -20.47 30.39 -18.14
C ALA A 21 -20.43 29.15 -19.05
N LEU A 22 -19.55 28.16 -18.73
CA LEU A 22 -19.49 26.92 -19.47
C LEU A 22 -20.77 26.08 -19.29
N PHE A 23 -21.31 26.00 -18.09
CA PHE A 23 -22.59 25.29 -17.84
C PHE A 23 -23.77 25.94 -18.54
N GLN A 24 -23.80 27.26 -18.62
CA GLN A 24 -24.83 27.99 -19.40
C GLN A 24 -24.65 27.77 -20.91
N SER A 25 -23.42 27.73 -21.43
CA SER A 25 -23.15 27.50 -22.86
C SER A 25 -23.47 26.08 -23.34
N LEU A 26 -23.59 25.12 -22.40
CA LEU A 26 -23.88 23.71 -22.67
C LEU A 26 -25.37 23.35 -22.47
N ASP A 27 -26.25 24.33 -22.22
CA ASP A 27 -27.69 24.16 -21.93
C ASP A 27 -28.00 23.06 -20.87
N MET A 28 -27.08 22.88 -19.93
CA MET A 28 -27.18 21.81 -18.92
C MET A 28 -28.26 22.10 -17.86
N GLU A 29 -28.90 23.26 -17.84
CA GLU A 29 -29.99 23.56 -16.92
C GLU A 29 -31.27 22.82 -17.30
N ASP A 30 -31.54 22.65 -18.59
CA ASP A 30 -32.72 21.91 -19.07
C ASP A 30 -32.61 20.40 -18.81
N VAL A 31 -31.42 19.81 -18.95
CA VAL A 31 -31.17 18.39 -18.65
C VAL A 31 -31.36 18.07 -17.18
N LYS A 32 -31.10 19.03 -16.28
CA LYS A 32 -31.27 18.85 -14.85
C LYS A 32 -32.74 18.82 -14.42
N SER A 33 -33.63 19.48 -15.16
CA SER A 33 -35.09 19.48 -14.92
C SER A 33 -35.76 18.18 -15.38
N GLU A 34 -35.26 17.57 -16.43
CA GLU A 34 -35.78 16.30 -16.98
C GLU A 34 -35.37 15.07 -16.14
N LEU A 35 -34.26 15.13 -15.42
CA LEU A 35 -33.70 14.03 -14.61
C LEU A 35 -34.21 13.97 -13.16
N THR A 36 -35.07 14.93 -12.71
CA THR A 36 -35.65 14.91 -11.36
C THR A 36 -37.02 14.22 -11.36
N PRO A 37 -37.15 12.98 -10.86
CA PRO A 37 -38.47 12.32 -10.76
C PRO A 37 -39.35 13.06 -9.74
N SER A 38 -40.56 13.44 -10.15
CA SER A 38 -41.57 14.07 -9.29
C SER A 38 -42.00 13.08 -8.17
N ARG A 39 -41.77 13.47 -6.92
CA ARG A 39 -42.24 12.71 -5.75
C ARG A 39 -43.76 12.83 -5.60
N PRO A 40 -44.48 11.72 -5.36
CA PRO A 40 -45.91 11.81 -4.95
C PRO A 40 -46.06 12.40 -3.54
N LYS A 41 -47.02 13.30 -3.41
CA LYS A 41 -47.38 13.96 -2.13
C LYS A 41 -47.99 12.93 -1.17
N HIS A 42 -47.38 12.72 -0.02
CA HIS A 42 -47.93 11.93 1.07
C HIS A 42 -48.87 12.78 1.91
N VAL A 43 -50.13 12.30 2.11
CA VAL A 43 -51.14 12.89 2.98
C VAL A 43 -50.91 12.36 4.41
N PRO A 44 -50.86 13.18 5.45
CA PRO A 44 -50.62 12.71 6.82
C PRO A 44 -51.93 12.22 7.46
N SER A 45 -51.94 11.02 8.00
CA SER A 45 -53.02 10.55 8.93
C SER A 45 -52.65 10.89 10.36
N SER A 46 -53.61 11.51 11.02
CA SER A 46 -53.60 11.92 12.41
C SER A 46 -53.83 10.75 13.38
N ARG A 47 -53.00 10.61 14.42
CA ARG A 47 -53.44 10.23 15.79
C ARG A 47 -52.32 10.50 16.79
N GLY A 48 -52.70 11.28 17.80
CA GLY A 48 -51.90 11.86 18.81
C GLY A 48 -51.62 11.00 20.03
N LEU A 49 -50.69 11.48 20.82
CA LEU A 49 -50.79 11.60 22.28
C LEU A 49 -49.60 12.41 22.80
N ALA A 50 -49.87 13.26 23.76
CA ALA A 50 -49.00 14.27 24.31
C ALA A 50 -48.04 13.72 25.37
N SER A 51 -46.81 14.27 25.47
CA SER A 51 -46.14 14.53 26.75
C SER A 51 -44.98 15.53 26.65
N VAL A 52 -45.09 16.54 27.43
CA VAL A 52 -44.17 17.41 28.19
C VAL A 52 -42.80 17.76 27.59
N LYS A 53 -42.66 19.07 27.32
CA LYS A 53 -41.44 19.79 26.93
C LYS A 53 -40.45 19.95 28.09
N LYS A 54 -39.17 19.60 27.86
CA LYS A 54 -38.03 20.28 28.48
C LYS A 54 -37.30 21.08 27.40
N VAL A 55 -37.13 22.36 27.63
CA VAL A 55 -36.44 23.30 26.76
C VAL A 55 -34.93 23.14 27.00
N THR A 56 -34.18 22.78 25.97
CA THR A 56 -32.72 22.91 25.91
C THR A 56 -32.41 23.59 24.58
N GLU A 57 -31.68 24.68 24.62
CA GLU A 57 -31.22 25.41 23.44
C GLU A 57 -30.43 24.47 22.50
N VAL A 58 -30.92 24.36 21.27
CA VAL A 58 -30.33 23.52 20.25
C VAL A 58 -29.61 24.39 19.23
N LEU A 59 -28.29 24.29 19.21
CA LEU A 59 -27.47 24.82 18.11
C LEU A 59 -27.86 24.10 16.79
N PRO A 60 -27.92 24.82 15.65
CA PRO A 60 -28.35 24.22 14.38
C PRO A 60 -27.42 23.12 13.95
N PRO A 61 -27.96 21.94 13.57
CA PRO A 61 -27.11 20.81 13.13
C PRO A 61 -26.42 21.10 11.81
N ARG A 62 -25.10 20.86 11.76
CA ARG A 62 -24.35 20.78 10.50
C ARG A 62 -24.95 19.66 9.66
N LYS A 63 -25.64 20.00 8.57
CA LYS A 63 -26.16 19.02 7.60
C LYS A 63 -25.03 18.43 6.78
N SER A 64 -24.55 17.25 7.20
CA SER A 64 -23.77 16.38 6.35
C SER A 64 -24.75 15.54 5.51
N ALA A 65 -24.48 15.34 4.23
CA ALA A 65 -25.32 14.54 3.33
C ALA A 65 -25.52 13.07 3.80
N ARG A 66 -24.72 12.61 4.76
CA ARG A 66 -24.86 11.29 5.44
C ARG A 66 -26.03 11.19 6.41
N LEU A 67 -26.60 12.31 6.89
CA LEU A 67 -27.70 12.34 7.85
C LEU A 67 -29.08 12.46 7.18
N ALA A 68 -29.14 12.53 5.86
CA ALA A 68 -30.37 12.74 5.10
C ALA A 68 -31.04 11.44 4.60
N GLY A 69 -30.73 10.26 5.16
CA GLY A 69 -31.46 9.01 4.86
C GLY A 69 -31.45 8.58 3.38
N GLY A 70 -30.51 9.08 2.59
CA GLY A 70 -30.29 8.62 1.22
C GLY A 70 -29.70 7.20 1.23
N LEU A 71 -30.26 6.30 0.44
CA LEU A 71 -29.73 4.98 0.15
C LEU A 71 -28.21 5.07 0.02
N VAL A 72 -27.50 4.37 0.89
CA VAL A 72 -26.05 4.14 0.76
C VAL A 72 -25.89 3.40 -0.56
N PRO A 73 -25.18 3.97 -1.56
CA PRO A 73 -24.89 3.22 -2.77
C PRO A 73 -24.15 1.94 -2.38
N ASP A 74 -24.58 0.86 -2.96
CA ASP A 74 -23.99 -0.47 -2.79
C ASP A 74 -22.47 -0.38 -2.91
N ILE A 75 -21.76 -0.52 -1.77
CA ILE A 75 -20.30 -0.36 -1.68
C ILE A 75 -19.56 -1.54 -2.34
N ASP A 76 -20.30 -2.54 -2.81
CA ASP A 76 -19.77 -3.72 -3.49
C ASP A 76 -19.21 -3.45 -4.91
N ARG A 77 -19.28 -2.20 -5.40
CA ARG A 77 -18.66 -1.78 -6.67
C ARG A 77 -17.36 -1.00 -6.53
N PHE A 78 -16.61 -1.17 -5.46
CA PHE A 78 -15.22 -0.74 -5.42
C PHE A 78 -14.27 -1.77 -6.07
N VAL A 79 -14.51 -2.08 -7.32
CA VAL A 79 -13.40 -2.21 -8.26
C VAL A 79 -12.77 -0.81 -8.27
N PRO A 80 -11.46 -0.64 -8.04
CA PRO A 80 -10.82 0.61 -8.41
C PRO A 80 -11.30 0.87 -9.85
N LEU A 81 -11.91 2.02 -10.12
CA LEU A 81 -12.08 2.45 -11.50
C LEU A 81 -10.66 2.48 -12.06
N VAL A 82 -10.25 1.39 -12.66
CA VAL A 82 -9.21 1.37 -13.65
C VAL A 82 -9.86 2.20 -14.75
N GLU A 83 -9.48 3.48 -14.85
CA GLU A 83 -9.76 4.27 -16.04
C GLU A 83 -9.35 3.36 -17.18
N GLU A 84 -10.28 3.03 -18.08
CA GLU A 84 -9.96 2.20 -19.25
C GLU A 84 -8.71 2.84 -19.89
N PRO A 85 -7.69 2.06 -20.23
CA PRO A 85 -6.49 2.61 -20.82
C PRO A 85 -6.91 3.35 -22.08
N GLU A 86 -6.64 4.65 -22.15
CA GLU A 86 -6.54 5.31 -23.44
C GLU A 86 -5.55 4.46 -24.26
N GLU A 87 -5.89 4.12 -25.48
CA GLU A 87 -5.18 3.11 -26.31
C GLU A 87 -3.67 3.36 -26.47
N ASP A 88 -3.17 4.52 -26.06
CA ASP A 88 -1.76 4.94 -26.15
C ASP A 88 -0.91 4.66 -24.88
N ASN A 89 -1.43 4.01 -23.83
CA ASN A 89 -0.76 3.86 -22.55
C ASN A 89 -0.37 2.41 -22.19
N ILE A 90 -0.03 1.60 -23.19
CA ILE A 90 0.60 0.30 -22.94
C ILE A 90 2.00 0.56 -22.37
N ALA A 91 2.32 -0.04 -21.22
CA ALA A 91 3.63 0.09 -20.60
C ALA A 91 4.73 -0.39 -21.57
N SER A 92 5.79 0.37 -21.70
CA SER A 92 6.98 -0.09 -22.44
C SER A 92 7.52 -1.36 -21.80
N LEU A 93 7.82 -2.37 -22.61
CA LEU A 93 8.46 -3.62 -22.19
C LEU A 93 9.99 -3.58 -22.29
N GLU A 94 10.56 -2.40 -22.49
CA GLU A 94 11.99 -2.21 -22.59
C GLU A 94 12.64 -1.89 -21.26
N ASP A 95 13.93 -2.19 -21.13
CA ASP A 95 14.76 -1.72 -20.04
C ASP A 95 14.94 -0.20 -20.15
N LEU A 96 14.84 0.51 -19.02
CA LEU A 96 14.97 1.97 -18.99
C LEU A 96 16.29 2.35 -18.31
N SER A 97 17.07 3.24 -18.92
CA SER A 97 18.18 3.85 -18.19
C SER A 97 17.65 4.75 -17.07
N ILE A 98 18.46 4.99 -16.04
CA ILE A 98 18.08 5.94 -14.99
C ILE A 98 17.75 7.30 -15.59
N LYS A 99 18.48 7.74 -16.62
CA LYS A 99 18.26 9.04 -17.26
C LYS A 99 16.89 9.12 -17.92
N ASP A 100 16.43 8.04 -18.56
CA ASP A 100 15.12 7.99 -19.23
C ASP A 100 13.96 7.92 -18.23
N ALA A 101 14.23 7.38 -17.05
CA ALA A 101 13.25 7.29 -15.97
C ALA A 101 13.20 8.54 -15.06
N PHE A 102 14.13 9.50 -15.19
CA PHE A 102 14.14 10.69 -14.36
C PHE A 102 12.99 11.65 -14.66
N VAL A 103 12.36 12.16 -13.60
CA VAL A 103 11.32 13.21 -13.70
C VAL A 103 11.95 14.60 -13.92
N ARG A 104 13.22 14.80 -13.55
CA ARG A 104 13.97 16.07 -13.70
C ARG A 104 15.38 15.79 -14.18
N ALA A 105 15.52 15.39 -15.44
CA ALA A 105 16.81 15.00 -16.05
C ALA A 105 17.73 16.17 -16.42
N GLU A 106 17.30 17.42 -16.27
CA GLU A 106 17.99 18.62 -16.79
C GLU A 106 19.21 19.06 -15.96
N ASP A 107 19.37 18.55 -14.74
CA ASP A 107 20.43 18.92 -13.81
C ASP A 107 21.53 17.83 -13.76
N GLU A 108 22.68 18.10 -14.40
CA GLU A 108 23.81 17.18 -14.42
C GLU A 108 24.34 16.85 -13.01
N GLU A 109 24.35 17.83 -12.09
CA GLU A 109 24.82 17.59 -10.72
C GLU A 109 23.89 16.64 -9.98
N PHE A 110 22.59 16.75 -10.20
CA PHE A 110 21.61 15.81 -9.65
C PHE A 110 21.82 14.38 -10.16
N VAL A 111 22.11 14.21 -11.46
CA VAL A 111 22.41 12.91 -12.05
C VAL A 111 23.68 12.30 -11.43
N ILE A 112 24.73 13.11 -11.19
CA ILE A 112 25.97 12.65 -10.57
C ILE A 112 25.71 12.18 -9.13
N ARG A 113 24.94 12.94 -8.34
CA ARG A 113 24.58 12.57 -6.96
C ARG A 113 23.77 11.29 -6.90
N THR A 114 22.81 11.14 -7.81
CA THR A 114 22.04 9.91 -7.92
C THR A 114 22.91 8.70 -8.22
N LYS A 115 23.82 8.82 -9.19
CA LYS A 115 24.78 7.75 -9.48
C LYS A 115 25.64 7.40 -8.28
N LYS A 116 26.05 8.42 -7.50
CA LYS A 116 26.78 8.20 -6.27
C LYS A 116 25.94 7.46 -5.24
N LEU A 117 24.67 7.87 -5.01
CA LEU A 117 23.77 7.16 -4.12
C LEU A 117 23.62 5.68 -4.51
N LEU A 118 23.35 5.41 -5.78
CA LEU A 118 23.17 4.04 -6.27
C LEU A 118 24.48 3.23 -6.17
N PHE A 119 25.62 3.85 -6.41
CA PHE A 119 26.91 3.22 -6.22
C PHE A 119 27.15 2.87 -4.74
N ASP A 120 26.84 3.76 -3.84
CA ASP A 120 26.97 3.51 -2.39
C ASP A 120 26.04 2.35 -1.97
N LEU A 121 24.79 2.31 -2.44
CA LEU A 121 23.85 1.21 -2.18
C LEU A 121 24.33 -0.15 -2.73
N LYS A 122 25.05 -0.16 -3.84
CA LYS A 122 25.64 -1.39 -4.41
C LYS A 122 26.70 -2.00 -3.48
N PHE A 123 27.50 -1.16 -2.84
CA PHE A 123 28.61 -1.58 -2.00
C PHE A 123 28.28 -1.59 -0.51
N GLU A 124 27.00 -1.38 -0.17
CA GLU A 124 26.54 -1.50 1.21
C GLU A 124 26.88 -2.90 1.75
N PRO A 125 27.57 -3.00 2.89
CA PRO A 125 27.91 -4.28 3.47
C PRO A 125 26.62 -5.05 3.76
N LYS A 126 26.52 -6.27 3.23
CA LYS A 126 25.43 -7.17 3.53
C LYS A 126 25.53 -7.52 5.01
N THR A 127 24.70 -6.94 5.83
CA THR A 127 24.50 -7.45 7.18
C THR A 127 23.97 -8.88 7.05
N ARG A 128 24.83 -9.87 7.30
CA ARG A 128 24.36 -11.23 7.44
C ARG A 128 23.41 -11.22 8.63
N HIS A 129 22.15 -11.40 8.33
CA HIS A 129 21.22 -11.91 9.33
C HIS A 129 21.73 -13.32 9.71
N ASP A 130 22.76 -13.37 10.55
CA ASP A 130 22.90 -14.55 11.37
C ASP A 130 21.62 -14.60 12.18
N SER A 131 20.82 -15.61 11.90
CA SER A 131 19.52 -15.88 12.51
C SER A 131 19.62 -16.28 13.99
N THR A 132 20.51 -15.63 14.71
CA THR A 132 20.45 -15.58 16.15
C THR A 132 19.38 -14.56 16.51
N PHE A 133 18.10 -14.99 16.37
CA PHE A 133 17.00 -14.26 16.99
C PHE A 133 17.41 -13.96 18.43
N THR A 134 17.58 -12.68 18.74
CA THR A 134 17.57 -12.26 20.13
C THR A 134 16.26 -12.77 20.73
N PRO A 135 16.28 -13.42 21.91
CA PRO A 135 15.06 -13.85 22.56
C PRO A 135 14.07 -12.68 22.57
N SER A 136 12.82 -12.99 22.27
CA SER A 136 11.75 -11.98 22.22
C SER A 136 11.86 -11.07 23.44
N PRO A 137 12.06 -9.76 23.30
CA PRO A 137 12.11 -8.87 24.44
C PRO A 137 10.80 -9.03 25.21
N SER A 138 10.84 -8.91 26.53
CA SER A 138 9.61 -8.89 27.30
C SER A 138 8.71 -7.76 26.81
N PHE A 139 7.39 -7.89 26.97
CA PHE A 139 6.44 -6.86 26.57
C PHE A 139 6.84 -5.45 27.07
N SER A 140 7.37 -5.37 28.31
CA SER A 140 7.91 -4.14 28.91
C SER A 140 9.11 -3.56 28.16
N ASP A 141 10.00 -4.41 27.67
CA ASP A 141 11.20 -4.00 26.96
C ASP A 141 10.86 -3.49 25.55
N LEU A 142 9.85 -4.10 24.92
CA LEU A 142 9.33 -3.66 23.63
C LEU A 142 8.69 -2.28 23.74
N ASP A 143 7.80 -2.09 24.70
CA ASP A 143 7.12 -0.80 24.94
C ASP A 143 8.14 0.30 25.23
N TRP A 144 9.14 0.02 26.07
CA TRP A 144 10.19 0.98 26.36
C TRP A 144 11.04 1.36 25.14
N SER A 145 11.45 0.39 24.31
CA SER A 145 12.27 0.69 23.13
C SER A 145 11.50 1.48 22.06
N LEU A 146 10.22 1.17 21.87
CA LEU A 146 9.36 1.87 20.92
C LEU A 146 8.96 3.27 21.42
N SER A 147 8.86 3.47 22.73
CA SER A 147 8.59 4.79 23.31
C SER A 147 9.73 5.80 23.10
N GLN A 148 10.93 5.32 22.76
CA GLN A 148 12.08 6.17 22.41
C GLN A 148 12.03 6.66 20.95
N LEU A 149 11.14 6.10 20.11
CA LEU A 149 11.02 6.52 18.72
C LEU A 149 10.27 7.86 18.63
N THR A 150 10.93 8.83 18.07
CA THR A 150 10.39 10.19 17.89
C THR A 150 10.36 10.58 16.42
N ILE A 151 9.53 11.56 16.11
CA ILE A 151 9.46 12.18 14.79
C ILE A 151 9.64 13.68 14.91
N THR A 152 10.49 14.25 14.08
CA THR A 152 10.71 15.70 13.94
C THR A 152 10.34 16.14 12.52
N ASP A 153 10.23 17.46 12.30
CA ASP A 153 9.91 18.00 10.97
C ASP A 153 10.95 17.61 9.92
N ASP A 154 12.19 17.44 10.31
CA ASP A 154 13.29 17.00 9.45
C ASP A 154 13.15 15.54 8.98
N LEU A 155 12.41 14.74 9.74
CA LEU A 155 12.10 13.34 9.42
C LEU A 155 10.82 13.19 8.59
N VAL A 156 10.37 14.29 7.96
CA VAL A 156 9.21 14.31 7.06
C VAL A 156 9.61 14.90 5.72
N ALA A 157 9.51 14.12 4.65
CA ALA A 157 9.77 14.58 3.29
C ALA A 157 8.65 14.22 2.32
N LYS A 158 8.43 15.10 1.32
CA LYS A 158 7.58 14.77 0.17
C LYS A 158 8.42 14.05 -0.87
N VAL A 159 8.32 12.72 -0.91
CA VAL A 159 9.18 11.87 -1.74
C VAL A 159 8.59 11.65 -3.12
N VAL A 160 7.26 11.55 -3.24
CA VAL A 160 6.55 11.44 -4.51
C VAL A 160 5.49 12.54 -4.63
N PRO A 161 5.11 12.98 -5.84
CA PRO A 161 4.13 14.06 -6.01
C PRO A 161 2.72 13.66 -5.63
N ASP A 162 2.42 12.37 -5.66
CA ASP A 162 1.10 11.79 -5.53
C ASP A 162 0.97 10.83 -4.33
N ARG A 163 -0.17 10.16 -4.21
CA ARG A 163 -0.48 9.25 -3.11
C ARG A 163 0.46 8.04 -3.09
N ILE A 164 1.03 7.76 -1.93
CA ILE A 164 1.93 6.62 -1.72
C ILE A 164 1.13 5.31 -1.73
N PHE A 165 1.63 4.34 -2.48
CA PHE A 165 1.11 2.98 -2.59
C PHE A 165 2.03 1.93 -1.99
N SER A 166 3.33 2.19 -1.94
CA SER A 166 4.32 1.28 -1.35
C SER A 166 5.50 2.06 -0.78
N VAL A 167 6.08 1.51 0.27
CA VAL A 167 7.28 2.05 0.95
C VAL A 167 8.17 0.86 1.27
N SER A 168 9.50 1.01 1.12
CA SER A 168 10.46 -0.01 1.51
C SER A 168 11.78 0.62 1.94
N LEU A 169 12.20 0.34 3.17
CA LEU A 169 13.51 0.76 3.69
C LEU A 169 14.62 -0.13 3.13
N HIS A 170 15.71 0.50 2.72
CA HIS A 170 16.91 -0.23 2.33
C HIS A 170 17.53 -0.90 3.56
N PRO A 171 17.89 -2.20 3.48
CA PRO A 171 18.36 -2.95 4.66
C PRO A 171 19.81 -2.67 5.07
N GLY A 172 20.50 -1.74 4.42
CA GLY A 172 21.88 -1.37 4.74
C GLY A 172 22.02 -0.53 6.00
N ASP A 173 23.14 -0.69 6.69
CA ASP A 173 23.41 -0.03 7.98
C ASP A 173 24.16 1.30 7.86
N THR A 174 24.82 1.58 6.72
CA THR A 174 25.64 2.81 6.59
C THR A 174 24.81 4.01 6.15
N ARG A 175 23.83 3.78 5.27
CA ARG A 175 22.89 4.80 4.80
C ARG A 175 21.45 4.44 5.08
N LEU A 176 20.70 5.39 5.60
CA LEU A 176 19.26 5.21 5.80
C LEU A 176 18.50 5.73 4.58
N VAL A 177 18.16 4.81 3.67
CA VAL A 177 17.46 5.13 2.42
C VAL A 177 16.07 4.51 2.41
N CYS A 178 15.08 5.30 2.06
CA CYS A 178 13.69 4.88 1.90
C CYS A 178 13.27 4.94 0.44
N ALA A 179 12.85 3.82 -0.14
CA ALA A 179 12.19 3.79 -1.43
C ALA A 179 10.69 3.99 -1.23
N VAL A 180 10.07 4.82 -2.07
CA VAL A 180 8.66 5.22 -1.98
C VAL A 180 8.03 5.20 -3.34
N ALA A 181 6.89 4.54 -3.49
CA ALA A 181 6.21 4.44 -4.77
C ALA A 181 4.79 5.04 -4.73
N GLY A 182 4.43 5.72 -5.83
CA GLY A 182 3.22 6.53 -5.96
C GLY A 182 2.14 5.96 -6.86
N LYS A 183 1.02 6.70 -6.93
CA LYS A 183 -0.19 6.36 -7.70
C LYS A 183 0.03 6.44 -9.23
N VAL A 184 0.92 7.32 -9.70
CA VAL A 184 1.10 7.59 -11.13
C VAL A 184 2.35 6.91 -11.71
N GLY A 185 2.88 5.90 -10.98
CA GLY A 185 4.05 5.15 -11.42
C GLY A 185 5.39 5.73 -10.98
N HIS A 186 5.37 6.77 -10.18
CA HIS A 186 6.58 7.36 -9.61
C HIS A 186 7.21 6.43 -8.58
N VAL A 187 8.55 6.41 -8.55
CA VAL A 187 9.38 5.80 -7.51
C VAL A 187 10.42 6.82 -7.07
N GLY A 188 10.40 7.18 -5.80
CA GLY A 188 11.38 8.07 -5.19
C GLY A 188 12.31 7.30 -4.27
N LEU A 189 13.62 7.57 -4.33
CA LEU A 189 14.59 7.18 -3.33
C LEU A 189 14.90 8.39 -2.45
N TRP A 190 14.71 8.27 -1.16
CA TRP A 190 14.99 9.32 -0.20
C TRP A 190 16.12 8.90 0.75
N ASP A 191 17.23 9.59 0.64
CA ASP A 191 18.34 9.52 1.62
C ASP A 191 17.95 10.40 2.83
N ILE A 192 17.47 9.74 3.88
CA ILE A 192 16.82 10.39 5.04
C ILE A 192 17.76 11.33 5.79
N MET A 193 19.05 11.03 5.82
CA MET A 193 20.04 11.80 6.57
C MET A 193 20.64 12.97 5.77
N THR A 194 20.33 13.06 4.46
CA THR A 194 20.81 14.17 3.64
C THR A 194 19.96 15.42 3.86
N ARG A 195 20.60 16.50 4.29
CA ARG A 195 20.02 17.82 4.55
C ARG A 195 20.56 18.82 3.54
N ASP A 196 20.05 18.83 2.32
CA ASP A 196 20.49 19.81 1.30
C ASP A 196 19.27 20.31 0.51
N ASP A 197 18.78 21.50 0.89
CA ASP A 197 17.60 22.13 0.27
C ASP A 197 17.76 22.35 -1.23
N ARG A 198 19.02 22.54 -1.71
CA ARG A 198 19.30 22.74 -3.14
C ARG A 198 19.00 21.51 -3.98
N PHE A 199 18.95 20.30 -3.37
CA PHE A 199 18.80 19.02 -4.02
C PHE A 199 17.60 18.23 -3.49
N SER A 200 16.46 18.89 -3.30
CA SER A 200 15.21 18.24 -2.89
C SER A 200 15.34 17.44 -1.58
N ASN A 201 16.19 17.87 -0.66
CA ASN A 201 16.42 17.19 0.62
C ASN A 201 16.73 15.68 0.50
N GLY A 202 17.57 15.32 -0.46
CA GLY A 202 18.00 13.93 -0.67
C GLY A 202 16.98 13.05 -1.40
N VAL A 203 15.95 13.61 -2.05
CA VAL A 203 14.95 12.87 -2.80
C VAL A 203 15.34 12.74 -4.28
N HIS A 204 15.42 11.51 -4.77
CA HIS A 204 15.69 11.16 -6.17
C HIS A 204 14.46 10.53 -6.78
N LEU A 205 13.78 11.21 -7.73
CA LEU A 205 12.48 10.82 -8.26
C LEU A 205 12.58 10.25 -9.67
N TYR A 206 11.97 9.07 -9.88
CA TYR A 206 11.89 8.34 -11.15
C TYR A 206 10.43 8.05 -11.50
N GLN A 207 10.18 7.74 -12.76
CA GLN A 207 8.87 7.26 -13.24
C GLN A 207 9.04 6.02 -14.14
N PRO A 208 9.38 4.86 -13.56
CA PRO A 208 9.57 3.63 -14.33
C PRO A 208 8.25 2.96 -14.76
N HIS A 209 7.13 3.38 -14.21
CA HIS A 209 5.81 2.83 -14.44
C HIS A 209 4.81 3.89 -14.87
N THR A 210 3.68 3.47 -15.45
CA THR A 210 2.60 4.38 -15.91
C THR A 210 1.37 4.36 -14.99
N ARG A 211 1.30 3.41 -14.04
CA ARG A 211 0.18 3.22 -13.10
C ARG A 211 0.69 2.99 -11.68
N PRO A 212 -0.21 2.89 -10.68
CA PRO A 212 0.18 2.70 -9.29
C PRO A 212 1.15 1.55 -9.09
N VAL A 213 2.28 1.82 -8.43
CA VAL A 213 3.24 0.80 -8.02
C VAL A 213 2.79 0.23 -6.67
N ASN A 214 2.07 -0.87 -6.73
CA ASN A 214 1.36 -1.40 -5.57
C ASN A 214 2.28 -2.14 -4.57
N THR A 215 3.34 -2.78 -5.05
CA THR A 215 4.30 -3.49 -4.21
C THR A 215 5.73 -3.13 -4.62
N MET A 216 6.58 -2.96 -3.63
CA MET A 216 7.98 -2.62 -3.82
C MET A 216 8.78 -3.18 -2.64
N ASN A 217 9.86 -3.92 -2.95
CA ASN A 217 10.73 -4.52 -1.93
C ASN A 217 12.17 -4.56 -2.42
N TRP A 218 13.11 -4.35 -1.51
CA TRP A 218 14.51 -4.67 -1.76
C TRP A 218 14.70 -6.18 -1.82
N ASP A 219 15.51 -6.64 -2.76
CA ASP A 219 15.85 -8.06 -2.89
C ASP A 219 16.66 -8.52 -1.65
N GLN A 220 16.17 -9.55 -0.97
CA GLN A 220 16.81 -10.05 0.25
C GLN A 220 18.15 -10.74 -0.04
N ALA A 221 18.32 -11.30 -1.24
CA ALA A 221 19.56 -11.94 -1.65
C ALA A 221 20.59 -10.95 -2.20
N ASP A 222 20.13 -9.87 -2.84
CA ASP A 222 20.95 -8.82 -3.39
C ASP A 222 20.35 -7.43 -3.12
N THR A 223 20.70 -6.84 -2.00
CA THR A 223 20.18 -5.56 -1.52
C THR A 223 20.48 -4.38 -2.46
N SER A 224 21.32 -4.56 -3.48
CA SER A 224 21.52 -3.57 -4.54
C SER A 224 20.39 -3.53 -5.58
N ARG A 225 19.34 -4.37 -5.39
CA ARG A 225 18.21 -4.47 -6.31
C ARG A 225 16.90 -4.12 -5.62
N LEU A 226 16.13 -3.22 -6.23
CA LEU A 226 14.79 -2.86 -5.81
C LEU A 226 13.77 -3.39 -6.81
N VAL A 227 12.89 -4.29 -6.37
CA VAL A 227 11.83 -4.87 -7.20
C VAL A 227 10.55 -4.08 -7.03
N THR A 228 9.88 -3.76 -8.13
CA THR A 228 8.62 -3.03 -8.17
C THR A 228 7.59 -3.78 -9.00
N THR A 229 6.30 -3.73 -8.60
CA THR A 229 5.18 -4.28 -9.38
C THR A 229 4.06 -3.26 -9.43
N SER A 230 3.58 -2.98 -10.64
CA SER A 230 2.61 -1.94 -10.93
C SER A 230 1.33 -2.48 -11.57
N TYR A 231 0.23 -1.76 -11.37
CA TYR A 231 -1.03 -2.01 -12.09
C TYR A 231 -0.93 -1.75 -13.60
N ASP A 232 0.19 -1.29 -14.13
CA ASP A 232 0.46 -1.23 -15.57
C ASP A 232 0.75 -2.61 -16.20
N GLY A 233 0.71 -3.68 -15.40
CA GLY A 233 0.91 -5.06 -15.83
C GLY A 233 2.37 -5.48 -15.88
N THR A 234 3.30 -4.63 -15.43
CA THR A 234 4.74 -4.92 -15.43
C THR A 234 5.31 -5.03 -14.02
N SER A 235 6.40 -5.78 -13.90
CA SER A 235 7.29 -5.75 -12.75
C SER A 235 8.71 -5.43 -13.24
N ARG A 236 9.39 -4.53 -12.51
CA ARG A 236 10.74 -4.05 -12.85
C ARG A 236 11.69 -4.19 -11.68
N VAL A 237 12.97 -4.23 -11.99
CA VAL A 237 14.06 -4.22 -11.02
C VAL A 237 14.95 -3.01 -11.29
N LEU A 238 15.10 -2.14 -10.31
CA LEU A 238 16.19 -1.18 -10.30
C LEU A 238 17.46 -1.91 -9.89
N ASP A 239 18.42 -2.02 -10.80
CA ASP A 239 19.76 -2.49 -10.53
C ASP A 239 20.65 -1.28 -10.21
N CYS A 240 20.95 -1.08 -8.93
CA CYS A 240 21.79 0.05 -8.47
C CYS A 240 23.21 -0.02 -9.05
N GLY A 241 23.70 -1.24 -9.34
CA GLY A 241 25.03 -1.43 -9.91
C GLY A 241 25.14 -1.01 -11.36
N LEU A 242 24.10 -1.25 -12.13
CA LEU A 242 24.02 -0.87 -13.54
C LEU A 242 23.42 0.51 -13.75
N GLY A 243 22.67 1.00 -12.77
CA GLY A 243 21.91 2.22 -12.90
C GLY A 243 20.82 2.10 -13.97
N GLN A 244 20.05 1.03 -13.92
CA GLN A 244 19.02 0.72 -14.90
C GLN A 244 17.79 0.10 -14.24
N TRP A 245 16.61 0.41 -14.79
CA TRP A 245 15.36 -0.28 -14.53
C TRP A 245 15.20 -1.41 -15.54
N ARG A 246 15.41 -2.63 -15.11
CA ARG A 246 15.30 -3.82 -15.96
C ARG A 246 13.92 -4.44 -15.84
N MET A 247 13.43 -5.01 -16.94
CA MET A 247 12.19 -5.77 -16.93
C MET A 247 12.38 -7.07 -16.15
N LEU A 248 11.50 -7.34 -15.20
CA LEU A 248 11.42 -8.62 -14.49
C LEU A 248 10.27 -9.47 -15.05
N TYR A 249 9.13 -8.83 -15.30
CA TYR A 249 7.94 -9.48 -15.85
C TYR A 249 7.12 -8.49 -16.67
N GLY A 250 6.68 -8.93 -17.85
CA GLY A 250 5.74 -8.22 -18.71
C GLY A 250 5.40 -9.10 -19.90
N GLU A 251 4.15 -9.51 -20.04
CA GLU A 251 3.69 -10.37 -21.12
C GLU A 251 2.82 -9.56 -22.09
N LYS A 252 3.31 -9.38 -23.33
CA LYS A 252 2.68 -8.51 -24.33
C LYS A 252 1.22 -8.89 -24.58
N GLN A 253 0.93 -10.18 -24.82
CA GLN A 253 -0.43 -10.66 -25.05
C GLN A 253 -1.34 -10.43 -23.84
N TYR A 254 -0.81 -10.55 -22.63
CA TYR A 254 -1.56 -10.28 -21.40
C TYR A 254 -1.90 -8.81 -21.26
N LEU A 255 -0.97 -7.91 -21.58
CA LEU A 255 -1.16 -6.46 -21.54
C LEU A 255 -2.16 -5.98 -22.60
N GLU A 256 -2.05 -6.48 -23.83
CA GLU A 256 -2.99 -6.18 -24.93
C GLU A 256 -4.43 -6.59 -24.60
N ASN A 257 -4.60 -7.60 -23.75
CA ASN A 257 -5.92 -8.03 -23.24
C ASN A 257 -6.35 -7.29 -21.95
N GLY A 258 -5.77 -6.14 -21.65
CA GLY A 258 -6.08 -5.35 -20.45
C GLY A 258 -5.59 -6.01 -19.15
N GLY A 259 -4.53 -6.80 -19.21
CA GLY A 259 -3.90 -7.45 -18.07
C GLY A 259 -3.22 -6.44 -17.14
N TRP A 260 -3.22 -6.74 -15.86
CA TRP A 260 -2.54 -5.94 -14.84
C TRP A 260 -1.98 -6.81 -13.72
N THR A 261 -0.89 -6.36 -13.10
CA THR A 261 -0.26 -7.03 -11.96
C THR A 261 -0.55 -6.27 -10.68
N SER A 262 -0.59 -6.93 -9.54
CA SER A 262 -0.92 -6.24 -8.29
C SER A 262 0.15 -6.35 -7.21
N CYS A 263 0.76 -7.50 -7.04
CA CYS A 263 1.73 -7.71 -5.98
C CYS A 263 2.76 -8.76 -6.37
N HIS A 264 3.89 -8.73 -5.69
CA HIS A 264 4.93 -9.74 -5.79
C HIS A 264 5.37 -10.20 -4.40
N ALA A 265 6.02 -11.35 -4.35
CA ALA A 265 6.73 -11.85 -3.18
C ALA A 265 7.98 -12.64 -3.63
N GLN A 266 9.08 -12.48 -2.93
CA GLN A 266 10.30 -13.23 -3.21
C GLN A 266 10.14 -14.67 -2.69
N GLN A 267 10.25 -15.64 -3.59
CA GLN A 267 10.13 -17.07 -3.26
C GLN A 267 11.49 -17.66 -2.90
N SER A 268 12.52 -17.28 -3.64
CA SER A 268 13.91 -17.68 -3.40
C SER A 268 14.85 -16.57 -3.92
N PRO A 269 16.16 -16.66 -3.73
CA PRO A 269 17.10 -15.63 -4.18
C PRO A 269 16.97 -15.22 -5.66
N ASN A 270 16.48 -16.11 -6.51
CA ASN A 270 16.36 -15.86 -7.95
C ASN A 270 14.93 -16.00 -8.47
N THR A 271 13.95 -16.27 -7.62
CA THR A 271 12.57 -16.50 -8.08
C THR A 271 11.56 -15.62 -7.34
N TRP A 272 10.61 -15.13 -8.12
CA TRP A 272 9.57 -14.22 -7.65
C TRP A 272 8.20 -14.73 -8.03
N LEU A 273 7.25 -14.58 -7.12
CA LEU A 273 5.83 -14.77 -7.38
C LEU A 273 5.21 -13.41 -7.73
N ILE A 274 4.50 -13.34 -8.85
CA ILE A 274 3.82 -12.12 -9.31
C ILE A 274 2.36 -12.43 -9.55
N SER A 275 1.47 -11.64 -8.95
CA SER A 275 0.03 -11.83 -9.14
C SER A 275 -0.48 -11.14 -10.39
N GLN A 276 -1.26 -11.87 -11.19
CA GLN A 276 -2.03 -11.36 -12.31
C GLN A 276 -3.46 -11.04 -11.86
N GLY A 277 -3.95 -9.83 -12.19
CA GLY A 277 -5.22 -9.34 -11.71
C GLY A 277 -6.42 -10.04 -12.31
N ASN A 278 -6.69 -9.85 -13.59
CA ASN A 278 -7.92 -10.31 -14.24
C ASN A 278 -7.98 -11.83 -14.52
N THR A 279 -6.84 -12.52 -14.50
CA THR A 279 -6.79 -13.99 -14.71
C THR A 279 -6.95 -14.79 -13.43
N GLY A 280 -6.71 -14.16 -12.26
CA GLY A 280 -6.71 -14.86 -10.97
C GLY A 280 -5.49 -15.77 -10.78
N SER A 281 -4.42 -15.53 -11.51
CA SER A 281 -3.22 -16.37 -11.54
C SER A 281 -2.07 -15.74 -10.73
N VAL A 282 -1.12 -16.59 -10.35
CA VAL A 282 0.18 -16.20 -9.82
C VAL A 282 1.24 -16.78 -10.75
N VAL A 283 2.18 -15.95 -11.17
CA VAL A 283 3.26 -16.32 -12.08
C VAL A 283 4.56 -16.48 -11.28
N LEU A 284 5.25 -17.59 -11.50
CA LEU A 284 6.59 -17.81 -10.96
C LEU A 284 7.62 -17.39 -12.01
N VAL A 285 8.42 -16.37 -11.68
CA VAL A 285 9.45 -15.80 -12.55
C VAL A 285 10.83 -16.16 -12.01
N ASP A 286 11.72 -16.67 -12.86
CA ASP A 286 13.12 -16.92 -12.53
C ASP A 286 14.00 -15.83 -13.16
N THR A 287 14.69 -15.05 -12.35
CA THR A 287 15.55 -13.93 -12.80
C THR A 287 16.79 -14.36 -13.59
N ARG A 288 17.15 -15.65 -13.55
CA ARG A 288 18.27 -16.21 -14.32
C ARG A 288 17.88 -16.48 -15.77
N VAL A 289 16.59 -16.60 -16.00
CA VAL A 289 15.98 -16.78 -17.32
C VAL A 289 15.45 -15.43 -17.75
N GLY A 290 15.71 -14.98 -18.95
CA GLY A 290 15.25 -13.65 -19.40
C GLY A 290 13.73 -13.50 -19.29
N TRP A 291 13.27 -12.30 -19.03
CA TRP A 291 11.84 -11.99 -18.87
C TRP A 291 10.98 -12.32 -20.11
N GLU A 292 11.60 -12.44 -21.27
CA GLU A 292 10.96 -12.83 -22.54
C GLU A 292 10.59 -14.32 -22.60
N LEU A 293 11.18 -15.14 -21.71
CA LEU A 293 10.93 -16.57 -21.70
C LEU A 293 9.69 -16.90 -20.87
N PRO A 294 8.96 -17.98 -21.21
CA PRO A 294 7.72 -18.30 -20.53
C PRO A 294 7.95 -18.60 -19.05
N SER A 295 7.22 -17.87 -18.23
CA SER A 295 7.16 -18.10 -16.80
C SER A 295 6.10 -19.16 -16.48
N THR A 296 6.25 -19.86 -15.36
CA THR A 296 5.24 -20.83 -14.92
C THR A 296 4.02 -20.09 -14.37
N THR A 297 2.89 -20.20 -15.03
CA THR A 297 1.63 -19.59 -14.61
C THR A 297 0.79 -20.58 -13.82
N MET A 298 0.45 -20.22 -12.58
CA MET A 298 -0.35 -20.99 -11.66
C MET A 298 -1.74 -20.36 -11.54
N LYS A 299 -2.77 -21.04 -12.05
CA LYS A 299 -4.16 -20.56 -11.97
C LYS A 299 -4.74 -20.84 -10.59
N CYS A 300 -4.74 -19.84 -9.72
CA CYS A 300 -5.26 -19.96 -8.36
C CYS A 300 -6.78 -19.78 -8.28
N PHE A 301 -7.34 -18.93 -9.14
CA PHE A 301 -8.75 -18.54 -9.10
C PHE A 301 -9.33 -18.41 -10.50
N GLU A 302 -10.64 -18.57 -10.62
CA GLU A 302 -11.34 -18.33 -11.90
C GLU A 302 -11.77 -16.85 -12.07
N ARG A 303 -12.21 -16.21 -10.98
CA ARG A 303 -12.84 -14.88 -11.00
C ARG A 303 -12.45 -13.99 -9.81
N LEU A 304 -11.40 -14.33 -9.09
CA LEU A 304 -10.91 -13.55 -7.95
C LEU A 304 -9.56 -12.95 -8.30
N ASN A 305 -9.31 -11.74 -7.83
CA ASN A 305 -8.05 -11.06 -8.06
C ASN A 305 -7.17 -11.13 -6.82
N PRO A 306 -5.98 -11.75 -6.90
CA PRO A 306 -5.00 -11.73 -5.84
C PRO A 306 -4.56 -10.28 -5.56
N LYS A 307 -4.58 -9.84 -4.30
CA LYS A 307 -4.20 -8.47 -3.89
C LYS A 307 -3.04 -8.43 -2.90
N SER A 308 -2.74 -9.54 -2.28
CA SER A 308 -1.63 -9.68 -1.34
C SER A 308 -0.99 -11.02 -1.58
N LEU A 309 0.33 -11.06 -1.56
CA LEU A 309 1.15 -12.29 -1.62
C LEU A 309 2.13 -12.28 -0.46
N SER A 310 2.30 -13.43 0.19
CA SER A 310 3.32 -13.65 1.20
C SER A 310 3.85 -15.07 1.09
N VAL A 311 5.16 -15.24 1.05
CA VAL A 311 5.80 -16.55 1.02
C VAL A 311 6.10 -16.99 2.45
N HIS A 312 5.92 -18.27 2.74
CA HIS A 312 6.23 -18.83 4.05
C HIS A 312 7.75 -18.83 4.28
N PRO A 313 8.26 -18.27 5.39
CA PRO A 313 9.70 -18.02 5.56
C PRO A 313 10.53 -19.31 5.60
N LYS A 314 9.99 -20.40 6.13
CA LYS A 314 10.70 -21.70 6.23
C LYS A 314 10.32 -22.70 5.14
N GLN A 315 9.20 -22.48 4.46
CA GLN A 315 8.70 -23.36 3.39
C GLN A 315 8.51 -22.55 2.10
N PRO A 316 9.57 -22.27 1.34
CA PRO A 316 9.50 -21.34 0.20
C PRO A 316 8.57 -21.79 -0.93
N ASN A 317 8.13 -23.05 -0.93
CA ASN A 317 7.11 -23.53 -1.87
C ASN A 317 5.69 -23.23 -1.43
N VAL A 318 5.48 -22.76 -0.20
CA VAL A 318 4.17 -22.39 0.33
C VAL A 318 4.00 -20.88 0.30
N TYR A 319 2.88 -20.43 -0.25
CA TYR A 319 2.54 -19.01 -0.29
C TYR A 319 1.08 -18.76 0.06
N LEU A 320 0.84 -17.59 0.60
CA LEU A 320 -0.46 -17.07 1.02
C LEU A 320 -0.91 -16.00 0.04
N THR A 321 -2.18 -16.01 -0.33
CA THR A 321 -2.79 -14.95 -1.12
C THR A 321 -4.13 -14.52 -0.59
N GLY A 322 -4.34 -13.21 -0.50
CA GLY A 322 -5.62 -12.58 -0.17
C GLY A 322 -6.28 -12.01 -1.43
N THR A 323 -7.61 -12.11 -1.50
CA THR A 323 -8.37 -11.71 -2.69
C THR A 323 -9.22 -10.46 -2.48
N ASN A 324 -9.70 -9.91 -3.58
CA ASN A 324 -10.60 -8.74 -3.60
C ASN A 324 -12.02 -9.02 -3.05
N LYS A 325 -12.38 -10.28 -2.79
CA LYS A 325 -13.71 -10.66 -2.28
C LYS A 325 -13.69 -11.34 -0.91
N GLY A 326 -12.59 -11.25 -0.18
CA GLY A 326 -12.49 -11.78 1.18
C GLY A 326 -11.89 -13.18 1.29
N GLY A 327 -11.63 -13.88 0.19
CA GLY A 327 -10.93 -15.16 0.24
C GLY A 327 -9.47 -14.98 0.64
N CYS A 328 -8.98 -15.83 1.52
CA CYS A 328 -7.58 -15.88 1.93
C CYS A 328 -7.14 -17.35 1.92
N PHE A 329 -6.15 -17.68 1.09
CA PHE A 329 -5.81 -19.06 0.78
C PHE A 329 -4.31 -19.29 0.79
N ILE A 330 -3.93 -20.48 1.23
CA ILE A 330 -2.56 -20.98 1.23
C ILE A 330 -2.43 -22.01 0.11
N PHE A 331 -1.40 -21.86 -0.72
CA PHE A 331 -1.10 -22.75 -1.84
C PHE A 331 0.31 -23.32 -1.73
N ASP A 332 0.52 -24.48 -2.32
CA ASP A 332 1.84 -25.07 -2.52
C ASP A 332 2.18 -25.08 -4.02
N ILE A 333 3.27 -24.44 -4.40
CA ILE A 333 3.73 -24.33 -5.80
C ILE A 333 3.89 -25.71 -6.44
N ARG A 334 4.32 -26.72 -5.67
CA ARG A 334 4.53 -28.10 -6.16
C ARG A 334 3.24 -28.80 -6.61
N MET A 335 2.09 -28.28 -6.19
CA MET A 335 0.77 -28.79 -6.61
C MET A 335 0.27 -28.15 -7.90
N ALA A 336 1.02 -27.21 -8.47
CA ALA A 336 0.67 -26.60 -9.75
C ALA A 336 0.72 -27.67 -10.87
N ARG A 337 -0.36 -27.72 -11.67
CA ARG A 337 -0.44 -28.54 -12.88
C ARG A 337 -0.81 -27.67 -14.05
N ASP A 338 -0.28 -27.99 -15.23
CA ASP A 338 -0.51 -27.20 -16.42
C ASP A 338 -2.00 -26.95 -16.65
N SER A 339 -2.35 -25.67 -16.78
CA SER A 339 -3.68 -25.15 -17.14
C SER A 339 -4.84 -25.54 -16.19
N SER A 340 -4.59 -26.24 -15.09
CA SER A 340 -5.64 -26.60 -14.13
C SER A 340 -5.74 -25.59 -12.98
N LEU A 341 -6.96 -25.44 -12.45
CA LEU A 341 -7.18 -24.65 -11.25
C LEU A 341 -6.49 -25.34 -10.06
N MET A 342 -5.65 -24.58 -9.35
CA MET A 342 -4.97 -25.08 -8.16
C MET A 342 -5.96 -25.27 -7.00
N THR A 343 -5.79 -26.37 -6.27
CA THR A 343 -6.48 -26.58 -5.00
C THR A 343 -5.66 -25.95 -3.88
N PRO A 344 -6.23 -25.07 -3.04
CA PRO A 344 -5.53 -24.55 -1.88
C PRO A 344 -5.26 -25.67 -0.87
N VAL A 345 -4.12 -25.55 -0.18
CA VAL A 345 -3.78 -26.43 0.96
C VAL A 345 -4.68 -26.09 2.14
N SER A 346 -4.90 -24.79 2.38
CA SER A 346 -5.74 -24.29 3.47
C SER A 346 -6.47 -23.03 3.06
N GLU A 347 -7.64 -22.81 3.65
CA GLU A 347 -8.40 -21.56 3.59
C GLU A 347 -8.42 -20.92 4.99
N LEU A 348 -8.09 -19.62 5.06
CA LEU A 348 -8.25 -18.82 6.28
C LEU A 348 -9.65 -18.19 6.28
N SER A 349 -10.51 -18.71 7.14
CA SER A 349 -11.94 -18.35 7.18
C SER A 349 -12.19 -17.04 7.93
N GLY A 350 -13.41 -16.51 7.79
CA GLY A 350 -13.92 -15.40 8.60
C GLY A 350 -13.88 -14.03 7.93
N HIS A 351 -13.37 -13.91 6.69
CA HIS A 351 -13.43 -12.68 5.92
C HIS A 351 -14.62 -12.66 4.97
N SER A 352 -15.27 -11.49 4.85
CA SER A 352 -16.42 -11.27 3.96
C SER A 352 -16.18 -10.15 2.95
N ARG A 353 -15.09 -9.39 3.09
CA ARG A 353 -14.75 -8.24 2.26
C ARG A 353 -13.31 -8.29 1.78
N SER A 354 -12.98 -7.42 0.81
CA SER A 354 -11.65 -7.33 0.20
C SER A 354 -10.54 -7.27 1.24
N LEU A 355 -9.57 -8.17 1.12
CA LEU A 355 -8.33 -8.11 1.90
C LEU A 355 -7.41 -7.04 1.33
N SER A 356 -6.84 -6.24 2.21
CA SER A 356 -5.79 -5.28 1.88
C SER A 356 -4.39 -5.81 2.20
N SER A 357 -4.30 -6.73 3.16
CA SER A 357 -3.04 -7.35 3.56
C SER A 357 -3.29 -8.74 4.15
N CYS A 358 -2.45 -9.70 3.81
CA CYS A 358 -2.31 -10.97 4.48
C CYS A 358 -0.82 -11.37 4.44
N VAL A 359 -0.22 -11.61 5.61
CA VAL A 359 1.23 -11.78 5.76
C VAL A 359 1.56 -12.85 6.79
N PHE A 360 2.46 -13.77 6.43
CA PHE A 360 3.07 -14.70 7.37
C PHE A 360 4.01 -13.97 8.34
N SER A 361 4.09 -14.45 9.59
CA SER A 361 5.17 -14.04 10.49
C SER A 361 6.53 -14.35 9.86
N ARG A 362 7.49 -13.40 10.02
CA ARG A 362 8.76 -13.48 9.28
C ARG A 362 9.75 -14.51 9.81
N ASP A 363 9.60 -14.90 11.06
CA ASP A 363 10.51 -15.82 11.75
C ASP A 363 10.18 -17.28 11.46
N THR A 364 8.96 -17.71 11.76
CA THR A 364 8.55 -19.11 11.70
C THR A 364 7.51 -19.40 10.63
N GLY A 365 6.65 -18.44 10.31
CA GLY A 365 5.46 -18.63 9.49
C GLY A 365 4.29 -19.28 10.22
N ASP A 366 4.43 -19.49 11.55
CA ASP A 366 3.41 -20.13 12.38
C ASP A 366 2.18 -19.24 12.63
N GLN A 367 2.29 -17.96 12.31
CA GLN A 367 1.19 -17.02 12.40
C GLN A 367 0.95 -16.31 11.08
N VAL A 368 -0.32 -16.01 10.80
CA VAL A 368 -0.74 -15.13 9.72
C VAL A 368 -1.57 -13.99 10.27
N ALA A 369 -1.17 -12.77 9.95
CA ALA A 369 -1.97 -11.59 10.24
C ALA A 369 -2.68 -11.11 8.97
N THR A 370 -3.96 -10.70 9.12
CA THR A 370 -4.77 -10.25 7.98
C THR A 370 -5.52 -8.97 8.30
N LEU A 371 -5.67 -8.14 7.29
CA LEU A 371 -6.44 -6.90 7.31
C LEU A 371 -7.41 -6.86 6.13
N ALA A 372 -8.69 -6.59 6.42
CA ALA A 372 -9.73 -6.49 5.40
C ALA A 372 -10.61 -5.25 5.62
N SER A 373 -11.38 -4.88 4.60
CA SER A 373 -12.29 -3.72 4.66
C SER A 373 -13.51 -3.88 5.59
N GLU A 374 -13.48 -4.85 6.48
CA GLU A 374 -14.54 -5.17 7.47
C GLU A 374 -14.22 -4.70 8.90
N ASP A 375 -13.27 -3.77 9.04
CA ASP A 375 -12.87 -3.17 10.32
C ASP A 375 -12.38 -4.18 11.38
N LYS A 376 -11.65 -5.20 10.92
CA LYS A 376 -11.04 -6.18 11.79
C LYS A 376 -9.60 -6.46 11.37
N LEU A 377 -8.73 -6.59 12.37
CA LEU A 377 -7.42 -7.22 12.29
C LEU A 377 -7.57 -8.62 12.87
N ARG A 378 -7.13 -9.64 12.15
CA ARG A 378 -7.20 -11.04 12.58
C ARG A 378 -5.83 -11.69 12.60
N LEU A 379 -5.66 -12.59 13.55
CA LEU A 379 -4.50 -13.48 13.69
C LEU A 379 -4.95 -14.92 13.55
N TYR A 380 -4.18 -15.70 12.82
CA TYR A 380 -4.41 -17.13 12.59
C TYR A 380 -3.17 -17.92 13.03
N ASP A 381 -3.40 -19.08 13.61
CA ASP A 381 -2.35 -20.07 13.85
C ASP A 381 -2.19 -20.93 12.59
N THR A 382 -1.00 -20.87 12.01
CA THR A 382 -0.60 -21.61 10.81
C THR A 382 0.50 -22.61 11.06
N SER A 383 0.72 -23.00 12.31
CA SER A 383 1.69 -24.04 12.70
C SER A 383 1.40 -25.38 12.02
N TYR A 384 0.11 -25.63 11.70
CA TYR A 384 -0.37 -26.84 11.03
C TYR A 384 -1.12 -26.46 9.72
N LEU A 385 -0.45 -26.59 8.59
CA LEU A 385 -1.02 -26.24 7.28
C LEU A 385 -1.92 -27.33 6.68
N ASP A 386 -1.94 -28.53 7.26
CA ASP A 386 -2.77 -29.64 6.75
C ASP A 386 -4.27 -29.51 7.09
N THR A 387 -4.64 -28.46 7.80
CA THR A 387 -6.03 -28.16 8.14
C THR A 387 -6.71 -27.46 6.97
N PRO A 388 -7.76 -28.04 6.35
CA PRO A 388 -8.40 -27.45 5.17
C PRO A 388 -8.98 -26.05 5.38
N VAL A 389 -9.51 -25.79 6.58
CA VAL A 389 -10.07 -24.48 6.97
C VAL A 389 -9.53 -24.07 8.33
N ILE A 390 -8.79 -22.97 8.36
CA ILE A 390 -8.22 -22.39 9.57
C ILE A 390 -9.09 -21.21 10.01
N SER A 391 -9.61 -21.26 11.23
CA SER A 391 -10.37 -20.16 11.84
C SER A 391 -9.42 -19.17 12.52
N PRO A 392 -9.82 -17.88 12.63
CA PRO A 392 -8.99 -16.91 13.34
C PRO A 392 -8.87 -17.27 14.83
N GLN A 393 -7.65 -17.26 15.33
CA GLN A 393 -7.35 -17.46 16.74
C GLN A 393 -7.77 -16.23 17.55
N CYS A 394 -7.49 -15.05 17.02
CA CYS A 394 -7.88 -13.77 17.60
C CYS A 394 -8.37 -12.80 16.54
N ALA A 395 -9.31 -11.91 16.91
CA ALA A 395 -9.80 -10.84 16.06
C ALA A 395 -10.11 -9.59 16.88
N VAL A 396 -9.47 -8.49 16.55
CA VAL A 396 -9.68 -7.19 17.19
C VAL A 396 -10.33 -6.20 16.24
N ARG A 397 -11.07 -5.24 16.80
CA ARG A 397 -11.63 -4.15 16.02
C ARG A 397 -10.53 -3.17 15.63
N HIS A 398 -10.40 -2.91 14.33
CA HIS A 398 -9.47 -1.94 13.76
C HIS A 398 -10.15 -1.22 12.61
N ASN A 399 -10.15 0.12 12.62
CA ASN A 399 -10.83 0.90 11.57
C ASN A 399 -10.04 0.86 10.27
N ASN A 400 -10.52 0.11 9.28
CA ASN A 400 -9.89 -0.10 7.98
C ASN A 400 -10.57 0.68 6.84
N GLN A 401 -11.53 1.56 7.16
CA GLN A 401 -12.30 2.31 6.16
C GLN A 401 -11.54 3.53 5.65
N THR A 402 -10.54 3.28 4.81
CA THR A 402 -9.71 4.32 4.21
C THR A 402 -10.44 5.14 3.13
N GLY A 403 -11.60 4.66 2.63
CA GLY A 403 -12.34 5.28 1.53
C GLY A 403 -11.53 5.32 0.23
N ARG A 404 -11.94 6.20 -0.71
CA ARG A 404 -11.28 6.29 -2.04
C ARG A 404 -10.01 7.15 -2.08
N TRP A 405 -9.77 7.95 -1.04
CA TRP A 405 -8.69 8.95 -1.04
C TRP A 405 -7.40 8.47 -0.38
N LEU A 406 -7.48 7.44 0.44
CA LEU A 406 -6.31 6.84 1.09
C LEU A 406 -5.97 5.50 0.43
N THR A 407 -4.70 5.11 0.50
CA THR A 407 -4.30 3.75 0.21
C THR A 407 -4.83 2.83 1.31
N PRO A 408 -5.35 1.64 1.00
CA PRO A 408 -5.75 0.69 2.05
C PRO A 408 -4.60 0.39 3.00
N LEU A 409 -4.91 0.31 4.29
CA LEU A 409 -3.92 -0.01 5.33
C LEU A 409 -3.29 -1.39 5.07
N ARG A 410 -2.00 -1.52 5.36
CA ARG A 410 -1.27 -2.79 5.27
C ARG A 410 -0.53 -3.10 6.55
N LEU A 411 -0.34 -4.39 6.77
CA LEU A 411 0.38 -4.94 7.89
C LEU A 411 1.84 -5.18 7.53
N THR A 412 2.72 -4.94 8.48
CA THR A 412 4.14 -5.27 8.37
C THR A 412 4.60 -5.92 9.67
N TRP A 413 5.13 -7.15 9.58
CA TRP A 413 5.81 -7.78 10.70
C TRP A 413 7.18 -7.15 10.90
N HIS A 414 7.56 -6.97 12.15
CA HIS A 414 8.91 -6.52 12.48
C HIS A 414 9.94 -7.57 12.01
N PRO A 415 10.94 -7.18 11.19
CA PRO A 415 11.84 -8.15 10.60
C PRO A 415 12.77 -8.85 11.60
N ALA A 416 13.11 -8.19 12.71
CA ALA A 416 14.06 -8.70 13.71
C ALA A 416 13.41 -9.04 15.06
N ARG A 417 12.14 -8.70 15.29
CA ARG A 417 11.44 -8.96 16.56
C ARG A 417 10.24 -9.85 16.31
N PRO A 418 10.30 -11.15 16.70
CA PRO A 418 9.16 -12.06 16.57
C PRO A 418 7.94 -11.54 17.33
N GLY A 419 6.76 -11.83 16.82
CA GLY A 419 5.50 -11.44 17.45
C GLY A 419 5.13 -9.96 17.36
N VAL A 420 5.95 -9.10 16.75
CA VAL A 420 5.68 -7.66 16.62
C VAL A 420 5.11 -7.33 15.24
N LEU A 421 3.89 -6.79 15.24
CA LEU A 421 3.14 -6.40 14.04
C LEU A 421 2.86 -4.90 14.05
N VAL A 422 3.05 -4.22 12.92
CA VAL A 422 2.87 -2.78 12.80
C VAL A 422 1.85 -2.46 11.71
N CYS A 423 1.02 -1.46 11.97
CA CYS A 423 -0.04 -1.00 11.07
C CYS A 423 -0.25 0.51 11.20
N GLY A 424 -0.61 1.16 10.09
CA GLY A 424 -1.13 2.52 10.11
C GLY A 424 -2.51 2.59 10.76
N SER A 425 -2.89 3.76 11.31
CA SER A 425 -4.17 3.94 12.00
C SER A 425 -5.00 5.09 11.46
N MET A 426 -6.32 4.90 11.43
CA MET A 426 -7.31 5.94 11.12
C MET A 426 -7.67 6.80 12.34
N MET A 427 -7.18 6.47 13.51
CA MET A 427 -7.49 7.15 14.79
C MET A 427 -6.92 8.58 14.87
N ARG A 428 -7.38 9.31 15.85
CA ARG A 428 -6.87 10.64 16.23
C ARG A 428 -6.55 10.64 17.73
N PRO A 429 -5.39 11.20 18.14
CA PRO A 429 -4.31 11.77 17.31
C PRO A 429 -3.81 10.78 16.25
N ARG A 430 -3.17 11.28 15.18
CA ARG A 430 -2.61 10.41 14.13
C ARG A 430 -1.49 9.58 14.72
N GLN A 431 -1.47 8.28 14.37
CA GLN A 431 -0.57 7.30 14.98
C GLN A 431 -0.26 6.16 14.04
N ILE A 432 0.85 5.49 14.31
CA ILE A 432 1.16 4.14 13.82
C ILE A 432 0.98 3.21 15.03
N GLU A 433 0.24 2.14 14.85
CA GLU A 433 -0.05 1.18 15.90
C GLU A 433 0.92 -0.01 15.83
N VAL A 434 1.43 -0.39 16.97
CA VAL A 434 2.27 -1.57 17.16
C VAL A 434 1.52 -2.56 18.03
N TRP A 435 1.48 -3.79 17.57
CA TRP A 435 0.75 -4.89 18.17
C TRP A 435 1.70 -6.01 18.57
N ASP A 436 1.50 -6.58 19.74
CA ASP A 436 2.13 -7.80 20.19
C ASP A 436 1.19 -9.00 19.91
N THR A 437 1.75 -10.05 19.34
CA THR A 437 1.01 -11.28 18.98
C THR A 437 1.46 -12.50 19.80
N GLU A 438 2.27 -12.29 20.85
CA GLU A 438 2.75 -13.34 21.69
C GLU A 438 1.57 -14.08 22.39
N GLY A 439 1.65 -15.40 22.44
CA GLY A 439 0.58 -16.24 22.99
C GLY A 439 -0.65 -16.38 22.09
N GLY A 440 -0.62 -15.87 20.85
CA GLY A 440 -1.72 -15.97 19.89
C GLY A 440 -2.84 -14.94 20.05
N ASP A 441 -2.61 -13.93 20.88
CA ASP A 441 -3.50 -12.77 21.06
C ASP A 441 -3.00 -11.58 20.27
N LEU A 442 -3.87 -10.59 20.02
CA LEU A 442 -3.53 -9.29 19.48
C LEU A 442 -3.63 -8.23 20.57
N ARG A 443 -2.48 -7.81 21.10
CA ARG A 443 -2.42 -6.80 22.17
C ARG A 443 -1.78 -5.52 21.66
N PRO A 444 -2.38 -4.32 21.90
CA PRO A 444 -1.70 -3.07 21.62
C PRO A 444 -0.41 -2.96 22.43
N ALA A 445 0.74 -2.84 21.76
CA ALA A 445 2.05 -2.71 22.41
C ALA A 445 2.48 -1.24 22.51
N ALA A 446 2.34 -0.47 21.44
CA ALA A 446 2.70 0.94 21.44
C ALA A 446 1.90 1.72 20.39
N GLN A 447 1.90 3.05 20.55
CA GLN A 447 1.32 4.00 19.61
C GLN A 447 2.37 5.08 19.31
N LEU A 448 2.89 5.09 18.08
CA LEU A 448 3.84 6.10 17.65
C LEU A 448 3.08 7.33 17.19
N THR A 449 3.22 8.43 17.92
CA THR A 449 2.58 9.73 17.70
C THR A 449 3.61 10.83 17.61
N GLY A 450 3.24 12.00 17.12
CA GLY A 450 4.09 13.17 17.08
C GLY A 450 3.44 14.34 16.38
N GLU A 451 3.87 15.57 16.66
CA GLU A 451 3.30 16.78 16.06
C GLU A 451 3.51 16.81 14.54
N ALA A 452 4.65 16.32 14.07
CA ALA A 452 4.96 16.21 12.64
C ALA A 452 4.13 15.16 11.90
N LEU A 453 3.38 14.28 12.61
CA LEU A 453 2.48 13.28 12.03
C LEU A 453 1.07 13.86 11.80
N GLY A 454 0.91 14.71 10.81
CA GLY A 454 -0.37 15.41 10.54
C GLY A 454 -1.45 14.58 9.82
N SER A 455 -1.12 13.41 9.25
CA SER A 455 -2.02 12.64 8.39
C SER A 455 -1.90 11.14 8.59
N VAL A 456 -2.88 10.39 8.03
CA VAL A 456 -2.86 8.91 8.08
C VAL A 456 -1.69 8.37 7.27
N THR A 457 -0.85 7.57 7.90
CA THR A 457 0.19 6.76 7.26
C THR A 457 -0.38 5.39 6.96
N SER A 458 -0.82 5.19 5.71
CA SER A 458 -1.51 3.95 5.32
C SER A 458 -0.57 2.78 5.11
N ILE A 459 0.64 3.06 4.65
CA ILE A 459 1.68 2.08 4.35
C ILE A 459 2.83 2.32 5.31
N VAL A 460 3.30 1.25 5.93
CA VAL A 460 4.36 1.29 6.94
C VAL A 460 5.42 0.25 6.58
N ASP A 461 6.69 0.59 6.79
CA ASP A 461 7.80 -0.36 6.73
C ASP A 461 8.77 -0.14 7.89
N ILE A 462 9.56 -1.17 8.20
CA ILE A 462 10.44 -1.23 9.36
C ILE A 462 11.84 -1.63 8.90
N HIS A 463 12.84 -0.91 9.39
CA HIS A 463 14.23 -1.25 9.08
C HIS A 463 14.62 -2.59 9.75
N PRO A 464 15.34 -3.49 9.04
CA PRO A 464 15.62 -4.82 9.58
C PRO A 464 16.56 -4.83 10.77
N THR A 465 17.51 -3.89 10.87
CA THR A 465 18.57 -3.87 11.90
C THR A 465 18.57 -2.64 12.79
N ARG A 466 17.84 -1.58 12.42
CA ARG A 466 17.73 -0.35 13.17
C ARG A 466 16.32 -0.14 13.71
N ASP A 467 16.19 0.50 14.84
CA ASP A 467 14.91 0.95 15.38
C ASP A 467 14.38 2.16 14.57
N VAL A 468 14.00 1.92 13.33
CA VAL A 468 13.45 2.92 12.41
C VAL A 468 12.18 2.39 11.78
N ILE A 469 11.10 3.17 11.89
CA ILE A 469 9.80 2.88 11.28
C ILE A 469 9.45 4.05 10.36
N VAL A 470 9.04 3.73 9.13
CA VAL A 470 8.61 4.74 8.17
C VAL A 470 7.15 4.55 7.79
N GLY A 471 6.41 5.65 7.67
CA GLY A 471 5.02 5.64 7.23
C GLY A 471 4.77 6.58 6.06
N GLY A 472 4.09 6.08 5.02
CA GLY A 472 3.71 6.82 3.82
C GLY A 472 2.24 7.25 3.81
N ASN A 473 1.96 8.49 3.36
CA ASN A 473 0.62 9.06 3.34
C ASN A 473 0.05 9.33 1.95
N SER A 474 -1.17 9.86 1.90
CA SER A 474 -1.88 10.16 0.65
C SER A 474 -1.42 11.45 -0.05
N SER A 475 -0.57 12.25 0.54
CA SER A 475 -0.02 13.47 -0.07
C SER A 475 1.39 13.30 -0.63
N GLY A 476 1.92 12.07 -0.61
CA GLY A 476 3.27 11.77 -1.09
C GLY A 476 4.37 12.02 -0.07
N ARG A 477 3.99 12.23 1.22
CA ARG A 477 4.94 12.44 2.29
C ARG A 477 5.21 11.15 3.06
N CYS A 478 6.48 10.93 3.38
CA CYS A 478 6.94 9.94 4.33
C CYS A 478 7.24 10.59 5.68
N HIS A 479 6.99 9.83 6.73
CA HIS A 479 7.18 10.19 8.12
C HIS A 479 8.06 9.12 8.75
N VAL A 480 9.20 9.49 9.29
CA VAL A 480 10.18 8.57 9.86
C VAL A 480 10.19 8.72 11.38
N PHE A 481 10.08 7.60 12.06
CA PHE A 481 10.25 7.47 13.50
C PHE A 481 11.57 6.78 13.77
N MET A 482 12.43 7.40 14.57
CA MET A 482 13.72 6.88 14.97
C MET A 482 14.08 7.37 16.39
N PRO A 483 15.03 6.74 17.08
CA PRO A 483 15.50 7.23 18.38
C PRO A 483 15.97 8.68 18.27
N ALA A 484 15.69 9.48 19.30
CA ALA A 484 16.27 10.83 19.39
C ALA A 484 17.79 10.74 19.51
N GLU A 485 18.51 11.61 18.78
CA GLU A 485 19.97 11.73 18.89
C GLU A 485 20.40 12.23 20.27
#